data_66b06dd22ed1313614469cc8ecbec57c
#
_entry.id   66b06dd22ed1313614469cc8ecbec57c
#
_cell.length_a   1.000
_cell.length_b   1.000
_cell.length_c   1.000
_cell.angle_alpha   90.00
_cell.angle_beta   90.00
_cell.angle_gamma   90.00
#
_symmetry.space_group_name_H-M   'P 1'
#
loop_
_entity.id
_entity.type
_entity.pdbx_description
1 polymer ?
#
loop_
_entity_poly.entity_id
_entity_poly.type
_entity_poly.pdbx_seq_one_letter_code
_entity_poly.pdbx_strand_id
1 'polypeptide(L)'
;CEQVSSSPCTKLFKKELFDNLLFPEGVFFEDHATVYRWVAECKNIVWIDRAYYHYIQREGSTCHSVDSVKHYHFFLAEYPRLDFIKRMNLFEKEKEYEAVNFIIANCLYRFSEFMKDSQSGQNQYMIRDMRCKLKVWLALPSSEIEKKYYNRLWKIAYIWPIYRRTHYSRK
;
A
#
# COMPACT_ATOMS: atom_id res chain seq x y z
N CYS A 1 11.28 15.46 -1.11
CA CYS A 1 11.41 14.49 -2.21
C CYS A 1 10.11 14.47 -2.98
N GLU A 2 10.16 14.86 -4.25
CA GLU A 2 9.03 14.65 -5.15
C GLU A 2 8.77 13.15 -5.23
N GLN A 3 7.55 12.75 -4.93
CA GLN A 3 7.17 11.35 -4.96
C GLN A 3 7.08 10.88 -6.41
N VAL A 4 7.88 9.91 -6.79
CA VAL A 4 7.73 9.24 -8.08
C VAL A 4 6.37 8.54 -8.11
N SER A 5 5.47 9.01 -8.99
CA SER A 5 4.16 8.39 -9.17
C SER A 5 4.27 6.89 -9.46
N SER A 6 3.34 6.07 -8.96
CA SER A 6 3.24 4.65 -9.33
C SER A 6 2.77 4.43 -10.77
N SER A 7 2.20 5.45 -11.43
CA SER A 7 1.72 5.30 -12.81
C SER A 7 2.86 4.97 -13.78
N PRO A 8 2.83 3.86 -14.51
CA PRO A 8 3.83 3.52 -15.52
C PRO A 8 3.70 4.39 -16.76
N CYS A 9 2.51 4.93 -17.03
CA CYS A 9 2.22 5.73 -18.23
C CYS A 9 2.99 7.06 -18.29
N THR A 10 3.53 7.52 -17.16
CA THR A 10 4.34 8.75 -17.07
C THR A 10 5.84 8.48 -17.16
N LYS A 11 6.25 7.26 -17.50
CA LYS A 11 7.66 6.83 -17.45
C LYS A 11 8.07 6.08 -18.70
N LEU A 12 9.34 6.20 -19.05
CA LEU A 12 10.02 5.34 -20.01
C LEU A 12 10.98 4.45 -19.25
N PHE A 13 10.87 3.15 -19.47
CA PHE A 13 11.70 2.13 -18.86
C PHE A 13 12.55 1.43 -19.92
N LYS A 14 13.74 0.98 -19.53
CA LYS A 14 14.49 0.03 -20.34
C LYS A 14 13.76 -1.31 -20.35
N LYS A 15 13.73 -1.98 -21.53
CA LYS A 15 13.02 -3.24 -21.71
C LYS A 15 13.46 -4.34 -20.75
N GLU A 16 14.75 -4.38 -20.43
CA GLU A 16 15.36 -5.39 -19.56
C GLU A 16 14.78 -5.42 -18.13
N LEU A 17 14.17 -4.30 -17.67
CA LEU A 17 13.50 -4.25 -16.37
C LEU A 17 12.25 -5.13 -16.30
N PHE A 18 11.69 -5.51 -17.46
CA PHE A 18 10.49 -6.35 -17.56
C PHE A 18 10.80 -7.84 -17.66
N ASP A 19 12.07 -8.23 -17.81
CA ASP A 19 12.44 -9.64 -18.04
C ASP A 19 12.12 -10.52 -16.81
N ASN A 20 12.21 -9.98 -15.60
CA ASN A 20 12.05 -10.74 -14.36
C ASN A 20 10.88 -10.27 -13.48
N LEU A 21 10.21 -9.19 -13.82
CA LEU A 21 9.15 -8.60 -13.00
C LEU A 21 8.04 -8.05 -13.88
N LEU A 22 6.96 -8.78 -13.97
CA LEU A 22 5.74 -8.38 -14.68
C LEU A 22 4.70 -7.82 -13.72
N PHE A 23 3.70 -7.15 -14.27
CA PHE A 23 2.51 -6.78 -13.51
C PHE A 23 1.74 -8.02 -13.06
N PRO A 24 1.26 -8.07 -11.80
CA PRO A 24 0.39 -9.15 -11.37
C PRO A 24 -0.96 -9.06 -12.11
N GLU A 25 -1.44 -10.20 -12.61
CA GLU A 25 -2.71 -10.30 -13.31
C GLU A 25 -3.89 -10.43 -12.35
N GLY A 26 -5.06 -9.95 -12.77
CA GLY A 26 -6.31 -10.12 -12.02
C GLY A 26 -6.45 -9.31 -10.74
N VAL A 27 -5.59 -8.31 -10.51
CA VAL A 27 -5.63 -7.43 -9.35
C VAL A 27 -5.76 -5.97 -9.76
N PHE A 28 -6.36 -5.16 -8.89
CA PHE A 28 -6.31 -3.70 -8.99
C PHE A 28 -4.99 -3.19 -8.40
N PHE A 29 -4.52 -2.04 -8.86
CA PHE A 29 -3.30 -1.38 -8.38
C PHE A 29 -2.03 -2.20 -8.65
N GLU A 30 -1.98 -2.90 -9.77
CA GLU A 30 -0.85 -3.65 -10.27
C GLU A 30 0.40 -2.75 -10.45
N ASP A 31 0.19 -1.52 -10.86
CA ASP A 31 1.22 -0.49 -11.00
C ASP A 31 1.82 -0.13 -9.62
N HIS A 32 0.98 0.05 -8.62
CA HIS A 32 1.41 0.34 -7.26
C HIS A 32 2.20 -0.83 -6.64
N ALA A 33 1.85 -2.06 -7.01
CA ALA A 33 2.56 -3.26 -6.57
C ALA A 33 3.93 -3.45 -7.24
N THR A 34 4.17 -2.85 -8.43
CA THR A 34 5.30 -3.20 -9.30
C THR A 34 6.28 -2.08 -9.52
N VAL A 35 5.81 -0.86 -9.83
CA VAL A 35 6.67 0.24 -10.30
C VAL A 35 7.79 0.59 -9.32
N TYR A 36 7.56 0.54 -8.01
CA TYR A 36 8.59 0.83 -7.02
C TYR A 36 9.78 -0.15 -7.09
N ARG A 37 9.54 -1.40 -7.49
CA ARG A 37 10.60 -2.42 -7.67
C ARG A 37 11.44 -2.09 -8.90
N TRP A 38 10.81 -1.75 -10.03
CA TRP A 38 11.54 -1.31 -11.23
C TRP A 38 12.39 -0.07 -10.95
N VAL A 39 11.82 0.90 -10.21
CA VAL A 39 12.55 2.11 -9.83
C VAL A 39 13.76 1.78 -8.95
N ALA A 40 13.63 0.83 -8.02
CA ALA A 40 14.75 0.41 -7.16
C ALA A 40 15.88 -0.33 -7.92
N GLU A 41 15.57 -0.98 -9.04
CA GLU A 41 16.55 -1.63 -9.90
C GLU A 41 17.24 -0.67 -10.88
N CYS A 42 16.71 0.56 -11.04
CA CYS A 42 17.31 1.55 -11.93
C CYS A 42 18.63 2.10 -11.37
N LYS A 43 19.70 2.02 -12.15
CA LYS A 43 20.98 2.66 -11.82
C LYS A 43 20.92 4.19 -11.93
N ASN A 44 20.14 4.69 -12.87
CA ASN A 44 19.95 6.12 -13.14
C ASN A 44 18.49 6.42 -13.39
N ILE A 45 18.00 7.48 -12.80
CA ILE A 45 16.65 8.03 -13.02
C ILE A 45 16.82 9.46 -13.50
N VAL A 46 16.18 9.79 -14.62
CA VAL A 46 16.22 11.14 -15.20
C VAL A 46 14.81 11.73 -15.08
N TRP A 47 14.72 12.90 -14.49
CA TRP A 47 13.51 13.70 -14.47
C TRP A 47 13.46 14.62 -15.68
N ILE A 48 12.31 14.68 -16.35
CA ILE A 48 12.06 15.59 -17.48
C ILE A 48 10.91 16.52 -17.09
N ASP A 49 11.18 17.81 -16.98
CA ASP A 49 10.19 18.82 -16.64
C ASP A 49 9.36 19.24 -17.88
N ARG A 50 8.67 18.26 -18.46
CA ARG A 50 7.73 18.47 -19.57
C ARG A 50 6.58 17.47 -19.46
N ALA A 51 5.35 17.93 -19.74
CA ALA A 51 4.16 17.10 -19.78
C ALA A 51 4.03 16.41 -21.15
N TYR A 52 4.36 15.11 -21.20
CA TYR A 52 4.23 14.29 -22.41
C TYR A 52 3.01 13.35 -22.37
N TYR A 53 2.38 13.19 -21.23
CA TYR A 53 1.26 12.28 -21.04
C TYR A 53 0.02 13.07 -20.60
N HIS A 54 -1.07 12.95 -21.37
CA HIS A 54 -2.37 13.54 -21.05
C HIS A 54 -3.26 12.49 -20.39
N TYR A 55 -3.50 12.65 -19.10
CA TYR A 55 -4.41 11.78 -18.36
C TYR A 55 -5.86 12.22 -18.56
N ILE A 56 -6.60 11.51 -19.40
CA ILE A 56 -8.02 11.79 -19.68
C ILE A 56 -8.87 11.07 -18.65
N GLN A 57 -9.57 11.82 -17.81
CA GLN A 57 -10.55 11.29 -16.89
C GLN A 57 -11.86 11.00 -17.62
N ARG A 58 -12.38 9.77 -17.46
CA ARG A 58 -13.64 9.34 -18.07
C ARG A 58 -14.63 8.96 -16.97
N GLU A 59 -15.91 9.29 -17.17
CA GLU A 59 -16.99 8.77 -16.34
C GLU A 59 -16.95 7.22 -16.42
N GLY A 60 -17.13 6.53 -15.28
CA GLY A 60 -17.06 5.08 -15.21
C GLY A 60 -15.65 4.48 -15.20
N SER A 61 -14.59 5.31 -15.13
CA SER A 61 -13.23 4.82 -14.94
C SER A 61 -13.12 4.00 -13.64
N THR A 62 -12.31 2.95 -13.68
CA THR A 62 -12.02 2.07 -12.53
C THR A 62 -11.55 2.83 -11.28
N CYS A 63 -10.98 4.02 -11.47
CA CYS A 63 -10.49 4.89 -10.38
C CYS A 63 -11.61 5.68 -9.67
N HIS A 64 -12.81 5.81 -10.25
CA HIS A 64 -13.88 6.63 -9.69
C HIS A 64 -14.65 5.98 -8.54
N SER A 65 -14.72 4.66 -8.49
CA SER A 65 -15.37 3.92 -7.40
C SER A 65 -14.37 3.01 -6.71
N VAL A 66 -14.17 3.19 -5.41
CA VAL A 66 -13.29 2.34 -4.61
C VAL A 66 -14.16 1.59 -3.62
N ASP A 67 -14.40 0.31 -3.89
CA ASP A 67 -15.12 -0.63 -3.03
C ASP A 67 -14.16 -1.39 -2.09
N SER A 68 -14.71 -2.28 -1.26
CA SER A 68 -13.94 -3.08 -0.31
C SER A 68 -12.88 -3.95 -1.00
N VAL A 69 -13.17 -4.50 -2.18
CA VAL A 69 -12.22 -5.34 -2.92
C VAL A 69 -11.02 -4.51 -3.38
N LYS A 70 -11.26 -3.31 -3.89
CA LYS A 70 -10.19 -2.40 -4.30
C LYS A 70 -9.35 -1.93 -3.11
N HIS A 71 -9.96 -1.65 -1.95
CA HIS A 71 -9.20 -1.35 -0.73
C HIS A 71 -8.32 -2.51 -0.30
N TYR A 72 -8.81 -3.74 -0.41
CA TYR A 72 -8.04 -4.95 -0.12
C TYR A 72 -6.87 -5.13 -1.10
N HIS A 73 -7.09 -4.97 -2.41
CA HIS A 73 -6.03 -5.07 -3.41
C HIS A 73 -4.97 -3.97 -3.23
N PHE A 74 -5.37 -2.74 -2.90
CA PHE A 74 -4.39 -1.70 -2.59
C PHE A 74 -3.57 -2.05 -1.34
N PHE A 75 -4.20 -2.58 -0.31
CA PHE A 75 -3.50 -3.07 0.87
C PHE A 75 -2.47 -4.15 0.51
N LEU A 76 -2.84 -5.10 -0.36
CA LEU A 76 -1.92 -6.15 -0.81
C LEU A 76 -0.77 -5.60 -1.67
N ALA A 77 -1.00 -4.54 -2.42
CA ALA A 77 0.05 -3.86 -3.19
C ALA A 77 1.04 -3.10 -2.28
N GLU A 78 0.55 -2.51 -1.19
CA GLU A 78 1.36 -1.70 -0.26
C GLU A 78 2.10 -2.55 0.77
N TYR A 79 1.46 -3.60 1.30
CA TYR A 79 1.99 -4.40 2.42
C TYR A 79 3.42 -4.95 2.19
N PRO A 80 3.77 -5.52 1.02
CA PRO A 80 5.10 -6.07 0.78
C PRO A 80 6.21 -5.01 0.69
N ARG A 81 5.87 -3.74 0.50
CA ARG A 81 6.85 -2.65 0.33
C ARG A 81 7.68 -2.43 1.58
N LEU A 82 7.11 -2.65 2.77
CA LEU A 82 7.86 -2.52 4.02
C LEU A 82 9.02 -3.51 4.07
N ASP A 83 8.74 -4.78 3.81
CA ASP A 83 9.75 -5.83 3.79
C ASP A 83 10.78 -5.61 2.67
N PHE A 84 10.31 -5.13 1.50
CA PHE A 84 11.19 -4.78 0.39
C PHE A 84 12.17 -3.67 0.76
N ILE A 85 11.71 -2.57 1.36
CA ILE A 85 12.57 -1.45 1.76
C ILE A 85 13.64 -1.92 2.75
N LYS A 86 13.25 -2.70 3.75
CA LYS A 86 14.18 -3.23 4.75
C LYS A 86 15.22 -4.19 4.17
N ARG A 87 14.80 -5.11 3.31
CA ARG A 87 15.73 -6.06 2.67
C ARG A 87 16.71 -5.40 1.72
N MET A 88 16.24 -4.41 0.98
CA MET A 88 17.07 -3.71 0.00
C MET A 88 17.99 -2.64 0.62
N ASN A 89 17.74 -2.27 1.89
CA ASN A 89 18.49 -1.24 2.62
C ASN A 89 18.63 0.06 1.80
N LEU A 90 17.51 0.54 1.24
CA LEU A 90 17.48 1.62 0.26
C LEU A 90 17.67 3.01 0.87
N PHE A 91 17.45 3.15 2.18
CA PHE A 91 17.38 4.44 2.84
C PHE A 91 18.28 4.49 4.09
N GLU A 92 18.73 5.68 4.43
CA GLU A 92 19.28 5.97 5.75
C GLU A 92 18.17 5.83 6.81
N LYS A 93 18.57 5.57 8.07
CA LYS A 93 17.65 5.23 9.19
C LYS A 93 16.47 6.19 9.35
N GLU A 94 16.71 7.49 9.22
CA GLU A 94 15.65 8.49 9.37
C GLU A 94 14.59 8.38 8.26
N LYS A 95 15.04 8.26 7.02
CA LYS A 95 14.16 8.09 5.86
C LYS A 95 13.50 6.71 5.83
N GLU A 96 14.19 5.69 6.32
CA GLU A 96 13.60 4.36 6.48
C GLU A 96 12.46 4.42 7.51
N TYR A 97 12.66 5.09 8.64
CA TYR A 97 11.63 5.32 9.65
C TYR A 97 10.40 6.01 9.06
N GLU A 98 10.57 7.09 8.30
CA GLU A 98 9.48 7.79 7.62
C GLU A 98 8.75 6.87 6.64
N ALA A 99 9.48 6.14 5.81
CA ALA A 99 8.92 5.24 4.81
C ALA A 99 8.15 4.07 5.46
N VAL A 100 8.68 3.47 6.52
CA VAL A 100 8.01 2.41 7.29
C VAL A 100 6.69 2.92 7.86
N ASN A 101 6.70 4.08 8.51
CA ASN A 101 5.49 4.65 9.11
C ASN A 101 4.46 5.09 8.07
N PHE A 102 4.90 5.58 6.92
CA PHE A 102 4.03 5.89 5.79
C PHE A 102 3.31 4.64 5.26
N ILE A 103 4.03 3.53 5.06
CA ILE A 103 3.45 2.26 4.61
C ILE A 103 2.45 1.73 5.63
N ILE A 104 2.80 1.73 6.92
CA ILE A 104 1.90 1.29 7.99
C ILE A 104 0.64 2.16 8.02
N ALA A 105 0.78 3.48 7.91
CA ALA A 105 -0.34 4.41 7.87
C ALA A 105 -1.29 4.12 6.70
N ASN A 106 -0.75 3.91 5.51
CA ASN A 106 -1.51 3.58 4.31
C ASN A 106 -2.27 2.26 4.47
N CYS A 107 -1.62 1.21 4.96
CA CYS A 107 -2.28 -0.07 5.19
C CYS A 107 -3.38 0.03 6.26
N LEU A 108 -3.16 0.77 7.34
CA LEU A 108 -4.17 1.05 8.35
C LEU A 108 -5.35 1.87 7.80
N TYR A 109 -5.06 2.84 6.93
CA TYR A 109 -6.09 3.61 6.24
C TYR A 109 -6.93 2.70 5.33
N ARG A 110 -6.30 1.88 4.48
CA ARG A 110 -7.00 0.96 3.58
C ARG A 110 -7.84 -0.07 4.35
N PHE A 111 -7.33 -0.59 5.45
CA PHE A 111 -8.10 -1.44 6.34
C PHE A 111 -9.34 -0.72 6.90
N SER A 112 -9.20 0.55 7.26
CA SER A 112 -10.33 1.33 7.77
C SER A 112 -11.39 1.59 6.71
N GLU A 113 -10.98 1.99 5.50
CA GLU A 113 -11.91 2.24 4.39
C GLU A 113 -12.60 0.94 3.97
N PHE A 114 -11.86 -0.18 3.91
CA PHE A 114 -12.46 -1.49 3.71
C PHE A 114 -13.57 -1.78 4.72
N MET A 115 -13.34 -1.50 6.00
CA MET A 115 -14.31 -1.77 7.07
C MET A 115 -15.51 -0.83 7.08
N LYS A 116 -15.42 0.33 6.44
CA LYS A 116 -16.55 1.28 6.29
C LYS A 116 -17.49 0.87 5.17
N ASP A 117 -17.03 0.08 4.21
CA ASP A 117 -17.88 -0.43 3.14
C ASP A 117 -18.94 -1.37 3.72
N SER A 118 -20.21 -1.14 3.36
CA SER A 118 -21.36 -1.95 3.81
C SER A 118 -21.23 -3.43 3.45
N GLN A 119 -20.51 -3.76 2.39
CA GLN A 119 -20.28 -5.13 1.93
C GLN A 119 -19.08 -5.81 2.60
N SER A 120 -18.32 -5.11 3.41
CA SER A 120 -17.13 -5.67 4.06
C SER A 120 -17.42 -6.93 4.89
N GLY A 121 -18.62 -6.99 5.50
CA GLY A 121 -19.07 -8.15 6.29
C GLY A 121 -19.16 -9.46 5.52
N GLN A 122 -19.34 -9.42 4.20
CA GLN A 122 -19.37 -10.58 3.32
C GLN A 122 -17.96 -11.12 3.01
N ASN A 123 -16.93 -10.30 3.21
CA ASN A 123 -15.54 -10.59 2.87
C ASN A 123 -14.71 -10.99 4.10
N GLN A 124 -15.19 -11.93 4.92
CA GLN A 124 -14.53 -12.37 6.17
C GLN A 124 -13.09 -12.85 5.96
N TYR A 125 -12.80 -13.49 4.83
CA TYR A 125 -11.46 -13.92 4.47
C TYR A 125 -10.51 -12.72 4.37
N MET A 126 -10.90 -11.66 3.64
CA MET A 126 -10.08 -10.45 3.46
C MET A 126 -9.82 -9.75 4.79
N ILE A 127 -10.84 -9.64 5.66
CA ILE A 127 -10.69 -9.09 7.01
C ILE A 127 -9.64 -9.89 7.80
N ARG A 128 -9.75 -11.21 7.78
CA ARG A 128 -8.82 -12.09 8.49
C ARG A 128 -7.40 -11.95 7.96
N ASP A 129 -7.24 -11.95 6.64
CA ASP A 129 -5.94 -11.84 5.98
C ASP A 129 -5.26 -10.51 6.31
N MET A 130 -5.96 -9.38 6.14
CA MET A 130 -5.43 -8.05 6.48
C MET A 130 -5.03 -7.97 7.96
N ARG A 131 -5.85 -8.50 8.87
CA ARG A 131 -5.53 -8.52 10.30
C ARG A 131 -4.30 -9.37 10.62
N CYS A 132 -4.17 -10.54 10.01
CA CYS A 132 -2.99 -11.38 10.19
C CYS A 132 -1.72 -10.66 9.72
N LYS A 133 -1.78 -10.02 8.56
CA LYS A 133 -0.68 -9.22 8.02
C LYS A 133 -0.31 -8.03 8.91
N LEU A 134 -1.30 -7.25 9.36
CA LEU A 134 -1.06 -6.12 10.26
C LEU A 134 -0.47 -6.56 11.61
N LYS A 135 -0.86 -7.72 12.12
CA LYS A 135 -0.32 -8.28 13.37
C LYS A 135 1.19 -8.57 13.28
N VAL A 136 1.68 -8.99 12.11
CA VAL A 136 3.13 -9.29 11.92
C VAL A 136 3.98 -8.07 12.23
N TRP A 137 3.52 -6.87 11.94
CA TRP A 137 4.26 -5.63 12.19
C TRP A 137 4.42 -5.26 13.67
N LEU A 138 3.68 -5.91 14.57
CA LEU A 138 3.90 -5.76 16.02
C LEU A 138 5.23 -6.37 16.50
N ALA A 139 5.87 -7.20 15.66
CA ALA A 139 7.21 -7.74 15.93
C ALA A 139 8.34 -6.74 15.56
N LEU A 140 8.02 -5.66 14.88
CA LEU A 140 9.00 -4.61 14.59
C LEU A 140 9.41 -3.88 15.89
N PRO A 141 10.68 -3.44 16.00
CA PRO A 141 11.13 -2.65 17.13
C PRO A 141 10.23 -1.41 17.36
N SER A 142 9.90 -1.13 18.61
CA SER A 142 9.06 0.03 18.95
C SER A 142 9.68 1.37 18.56
N SER A 143 11.00 1.42 18.37
CA SER A 143 11.74 2.57 17.85
C SER A 143 11.50 2.82 16.35
N GLU A 144 10.97 1.85 15.63
CA GLU A 144 10.72 1.94 14.18
C GLU A 144 9.28 2.31 13.83
N ILE A 145 8.35 2.25 14.80
CA ILE A 145 6.93 2.53 14.59
C ILE A 145 6.47 3.67 15.48
N GLU A 146 5.76 4.63 14.91
CA GLU A 146 5.10 5.65 15.69
C GLU A 146 4.09 5.03 16.68
N LYS A 147 4.10 5.49 17.92
CA LYS A 147 3.24 5.00 19.02
C LYS A 147 1.75 4.94 18.64
N LYS A 148 1.27 5.94 17.87
CA LYS A 148 -0.14 5.98 17.42
C LYS A 148 -0.49 4.80 16.51
N TYR A 149 0.43 4.39 15.59
CA TYR A 149 0.23 3.27 14.70
C TYR A 149 0.39 1.94 15.43
N TYR A 150 1.41 1.82 16.29
CA TYR A 150 1.59 0.65 17.13
C TYR A 150 0.34 0.33 17.96
N ASN A 151 -0.22 1.33 18.65
CA ASN A 151 -1.43 1.17 19.44
C ASN A 151 -2.62 0.72 18.59
N ARG A 152 -2.73 1.21 17.37
CA ARG A 152 -3.81 0.83 16.44
C ARG A 152 -3.64 -0.60 15.93
N LEU A 153 -2.42 -0.99 15.57
CA LEU A 153 -2.08 -2.36 15.19
C LEU A 153 -2.43 -3.33 16.34
N TRP A 154 -2.05 -2.99 17.56
CA TRP A 154 -2.33 -3.80 18.74
C TRP A 154 -3.85 -3.99 18.96
N LYS A 155 -4.63 -2.92 18.87
CA LYS A 155 -6.10 -2.98 18.98
C LYS A 155 -6.72 -3.88 17.91
N ILE A 156 -6.28 -3.76 16.67
CA ILE A 156 -6.75 -4.60 15.56
C ILE A 156 -6.36 -6.08 15.78
N ALA A 157 -5.16 -6.34 16.28
CA ALA A 157 -4.66 -7.69 16.49
C ALA A 157 -5.39 -8.42 17.63
N TYR A 158 -5.52 -7.80 18.80
CA TYR A 158 -5.88 -8.47 20.04
C TYR A 158 -7.27 -8.14 20.57
N ILE A 159 -7.79 -6.93 20.38
CA ILE A 159 -9.11 -6.54 20.89
C ILE A 159 -10.12 -6.28 19.77
N TRP A 160 -9.95 -6.95 18.64
CA TRP A 160 -10.75 -6.76 17.44
C TRP A 160 -12.28 -6.74 17.65
N PRO A 161 -12.93 -7.63 18.42
CA PRO A 161 -14.37 -7.61 18.58
C PRO A 161 -14.88 -6.30 19.21
N ILE A 162 -14.15 -5.77 20.19
CA ILE A 162 -14.47 -4.49 20.86
C ILE A 162 -14.15 -3.33 19.94
N TYR A 163 -12.94 -3.35 19.35
CA TYR A 163 -12.47 -2.31 18.45
C TYR A 163 -13.38 -2.15 17.21
N ARG A 164 -13.87 -3.26 16.65
CA ARG A 164 -14.83 -3.25 15.56
C ARG A 164 -16.14 -2.55 15.95
N ARG A 165 -16.71 -2.88 17.11
CA ARG A 165 -17.95 -2.27 17.60
C ARG A 165 -17.84 -0.75 17.77
N THR A 166 -16.73 -0.26 18.30
CA THR A 166 -16.53 1.16 18.58
C THR A 166 -16.20 2.01 17.36
N HIS A 167 -15.55 1.42 16.35
CA HIS A 167 -15.01 2.17 15.21
C HIS A 167 -15.72 1.93 13.88
N TYR A 168 -16.42 0.80 13.73
CA TYR A 168 -17.02 0.40 12.44
C TYR A 168 -18.50 -0.02 12.55
N SER A 169 -19.13 0.07 13.71
CA SER A 169 -20.53 -0.34 13.92
C SER A 169 -21.56 0.78 13.68
N ARG A 170 -21.14 1.90 13.11
CA ARG A 170 -22.08 2.99 12.81
C ARG A 170 -22.47 2.93 11.34
N LYS A 171 -23.39 2.03 11.02
CA LYS A 171 -24.40 2.19 9.94
C LYS A 171 -25.53 1.22 10.19
#